data_10897661bffb276a7ca7428748c9b7d7
#
_entry.id   10897661bffb276a7ca7428748c9b7d7
#
_cell.length_a   1.000
_cell.length_b   1.000
_cell.length_c   1.000
_cell.angle_alpha   90.00
_cell.angle_beta   90.00
_cell.angle_gamma   90.00
#
_symmetry.space_group_name_H-M   'P 1'
#
loop_
_entity.id
_entity.type
_entity.pdbx_description
1 polymer ?
#
loop_
_entity_poly.entity_id
_entity_poly.type
_entity_poly.pdbx_seq_one_letter_code
_entity_poly.pdbx_strand_id
1 'polypeptide(L)'
;MYFLCLVIFLVAAYLLGSLNPAIIITRLVKGVDIRTLGTHNPGTSNVRRNLGLGWGILVLFLDITKGLLPAILAKILCFPENSFPHFSAIILTGMAVITGHCKPLWYDFRGGGGIATSIGILLYLIPVEFFISMLLGFVSSQIFFSKKKYSITQITPMIFIPLTPVITFISSLLKQVKIIGNITFGGYPWYVITGIFAISLLIFFLNMGFVTRRISKDDTIHND
;
A
#
# COMPACT_ATOMS: atom_id res chain seq x y z
N MET A 1 14.93 -1.41 -26.27
CA MET A 1 15.65 -1.54 -24.99
C MET A 1 14.78 -1.18 -23.79
N TYR A 2 14.16 0.01 -23.73
CA TYR A 2 13.32 0.46 -22.60
C TYR A 2 12.12 -0.45 -22.28
N PHE A 3 11.42 -0.96 -23.31
CA PHE A 3 10.27 -1.85 -23.10
C PHE A 3 10.67 -3.17 -22.40
N LEU A 4 11.76 -3.79 -22.85
CA LEU A 4 12.26 -5.03 -22.22
C LEU A 4 12.70 -4.76 -20.77
N CYS A 5 13.37 -3.65 -20.52
CA CYS A 5 13.76 -3.22 -19.18
C CYS A 5 12.51 -3.07 -18.27
N LEU A 6 11.47 -2.38 -18.75
CA LEU A 6 10.22 -2.24 -18.01
C LEU A 6 9.58 -3.60 -17.69
N VAL A 7 9.48 -4.51 -18.65
CA VAL A 7 8.90 -5.85 -18.43
C VAL A 7 9.67 -6.60 -17.35
N ILE A 8 11.00 -6.61 -17.41
CA ILE A 8 11.85 -7.24 -16.40
C ILE A 8 11.60 -6.63 -15.02
N PHE A 9 11.51 -5.30 -14.94
CA PHE A 9 11.21 -4.61 -13.69
C PHE A 9 9.84 -4.93 -13.12
N LEU A 10 8.81 -5.02 -13.97
CA LEU A 10 7.45 -5.38 -13.53
C LEU A 10 7.42 -6.80 -12.96
N VAL A 11 8.07 -7.74 -13.62
CA VAL A 11 8.17 -9.13 -13.13
C VAL A 11 8.94 -9.18 -11.82
N ALA A 12 10.11 -8.54 -11.75
CA ALA A 12 10.91 -8.50 -10.53
C ALA A 12 10.17 -7.84 -9.36
N ALA A 13 9.45 -6.74 -9.61
CA ALA A 13 8.63 -6.05 -8.61
C ALA A 13 7.48 -6.94 -8.12
N TYR A 14 6.80 -7.65 -9.00
CA TYR A 14 5.75 -8.61 -8.62
C TYR A 14 6.32 -9.75 -7.77
N LEU A 15 7.46 -10.32 -8.15
CA LEU A 15 8.11 -11.38 -7.38
C LEU A 15 8.58 -10.89 -6.01
N LEU A 16 9.19 -9.70 -5.94
CA LEU A 16 9.55 -9.05 -4.66
C LEU A 16 8.31 -8.79 -3.81
N GLY A 17 7.24 -8.28 -4.40
CA GLY A 17 5.95 -8.10 -3.74
C GLY A 17 5.40 -9.41 -3.16
N SER A 18 5.59 -10.52 -3.90
CA SER A 18 5.13 -11.85 -3.51
C SER A 18 5.86 -12.42 -2.29
N LEU A 19 7.03 -11.91 -1.92
CA LEU A 19 7.65 -12.19 -0.63
C LEU A 19 6.83 -11.52 0.47
N ASN A 20 6.20 -12.33 1.33
CA ASN A 20 5.36 -11.80 2.41
C ASN A 20 6.07 -11.90 3.76
N PRO A 21 6.60 -10.78 4.31
CA PRO A 21 7.34 -10.79 5.58
C PRO A 21 6.52 -11.33 6.76
N ALA A 22 5.20 -11.09 6.77
CA ALA A 22 4.34 -11.58 7.85
C ALA A 22 4.27 -13.11 7.88
N ILE A 23 4.18 -13.77 6.71
CA ILE A 23 4.20 -15.23 6.62
C ILE A 23 5.57 -15.77 7.00
N ILE A 24 6.63 -15.21 6.43
CA ILE A 24 8.01 -15.66 6.65
C ILE A 24 8.37 -15.57 8.13
N ILE A 25 8.20 -14.39 8.74
CA ILE A 25 8.56 -14.15 10.14
C ILE A 25 7.75 -15.02 11.08
N THR A 26 6.45 -15.19 10.85
CA THR A 26 5.62 -16.01 11.73
C THR A 26 6.01 -17.49 11.65
N ARG A 27 6.33 -17.98 10.46
CA ARG A 27 6.84 -19.34 10.31
C ARG A 27 8.19 -19.56 11.02
N LEU A 28 9.10 -18.58 10.94
CA LEU A 28 10.40 -18.65 11.61
C LEU A 28 10.30 -18.58 13.14
N VAL A 29 9.39 -17.74 13.65
CA VAL A 29 9.30 -17.47 15.10
C VAL A 29 8.37 -18.46 15.83
N LYS A 30 7.26 -18.87 15.20
CA LYS A 30 6.23 -19.74 15.80
C LYS A 30 6.03 -21.09 15.11
N GLY A 31 6.68 -21.34 13.98
CA GLY A 31 6.49 -22.58 13.22
C GLY A 31 5.13 -22.70 12.51
N VAL A 32 4.29 -21.64 12.51
CA VAL A 32 2.94 -21.68 11.94
C VAL A 32 2.74 -20.56 10.90
N ASP A 33 1.74 -20.72 10.05
CA ASP A 33 1.39 -19.67 9.08
C ASP A 33 0.50 -18.63 9.75
N ILE A 34 0.84 -17.33 9.62
CA ILE A 34 0.04 -16.22 10.18
C ILE A 34 -1.40 -16.22 9.66
N ARG A 35 -1.67 -16.79 8.49
CA ARG A 35 -3.00 -16.91 7.89
C ARG A 35 -3.92 -17.89 8.66
N THR A 36 -3.37 -18.69 9.56
CA THR A 36 -4.16 -19.56 10.47
C THR A 36 -4.47 -18.87 11.79
N LEU A 37 -3.91 -17.66 12.05
CA LEU A 37 -4.01 -16.96 13.32
C LEU A 37 -4.82 -15.66 13.20
N GLY A 38 -5.56 -15.34 14.24
CA GLY A 38 -6.21 -14.05 14.47
C GLY A 38 -7.12 -13.62 13.32
N THR A 39 -6.75 -12.55 12.60
CA THR A 39 -7.57 -12.01 11.49
C THR A 39 -7.40 -12.76 10.17
N HIS A 40 -6.58 -13.80 10.12
CA HIS A 40 -6.23 -14.58 8.92
C HIS A 40 -5.59 -13.75 7.79
N ASN A 41 -5.30 -12.47 8.02
CA ASN A 41 -4.65 -11.59 7.06
C ASN A 41 -3.13 -11.55 7.33
N PRO A 42 -2.25 -11.86 6.35
CA PRO A 42 -0.81 -11.82 6.53
C PRO A 42 -0.28 -10.38 6.41
N GLY A 43 -0.44 -9.60 7.47
CA GLY A 43 0.01 -8.21 7.54
C GLY A 43 0.37 -7.78 8.96
N THR A 44 0.94 -6.58 9.05
CA THR A 44 1.47 -5.93 10.27
C THR A 44 0.58 -6.08 11.49
N SER A 45 -0.72 -5.75 11.37
CA SER A 45 -1.64 -5.74 12.51
C SER A 45 -1.89 -7.14 13.09
N ASN A 46 -1.92 -8.17 12.24
CA ASN A 46 -2.09 -9.55 12.68
C ASN A 46 -0.82 -10.07 13.36
N VAL A 47 0.35 -9.78 12.78
CA VAL A 47 1.64 -10.14 13.39
C VAL A 47 1.80 -9.46 14.74
N ARG A 48 1.51 -8.16 14.85
CA ARG A 48 1.57 -7.44 16.13
C ARG A 48 0.72 -8.10 17.22
N ARG A 49 -0.50 -8.54 16.89
CA ARG A 49 -1.41 -9.18 17.85
C ARG A 49 -0.93 -10.55 18.30
N ASN A 50 -0.28 -11.33 17.44
CA ASN A 50 0.08 -12.71 17.70
C ASN A 50 1.55 -12.92 18.13
N LEU A 51 2.47 -12.01 17.71
CA LEU A 51 3.91 -12.11 17.98
C LEU A 51 4.44 -10.93 18.80
N GLY A 52 3.66 -9.86 18.96
CA GLY A 52 4.06 -8.65 19.68
C GLY A 52 4.45 -7.48 18.79
N LEU A 53 4.66 -6.31 19.43
CA LEU A 53 4.85 -5.01 18.75
C LEU A 53 6.11 -4.99 17.88
N GLY A 54 7.24 -5.52 18.37
CA GLY A 54 8.52 -5.48 17.66
C GLY A 54 8.45 -6.21 16.31
N TRP A 55 7.86 -7.39 16.28
CA TRP A 55 7.64 -8.16 15.05
C TRP A 55 6.66 -7.48 14.09
N GLY A 56 5.62 -6.84 14.64
CA GLY A 56 4.70 -6.04 13.84
C GLY A 56 5.40 -4.85 13.15
N ILE A 57 6.26 -4.12 13.88
CA ILE A 57 7.04 -3.01 13.33
C ILE A 57 8.02 -3.51 12.24
N LEU A 58 8.69 -4.62 12.47
CA LEU A 58 9.59 -5.21 11.48
C LEU A 58 8.84 -5.56 10.17
N VAL A 59 7.67 -6.19 10.28
CA VAL A 59 6.84 -6.49 9.11
C VAL A 59 6.41 -5.21 8.41
N LEU A 60 5.98 -4.19 9.13
CA LEU A 60 5.60 -2.88 8.57
C LEU A 60 6.76 -2.26 7.78
N PHE A 61 7.95 -2.22 8.38
CA PHE A 61 9.16 -1.69 7.76
C PHE A 61 9.51 -2.43 6.47
N LEU A 62 9.51 -3.76 6.50
CA LEU A 62 9.83 -4.59 5.32
C LEU A 62 8.78 -4.41 4.21
N ASP A 63 7.48 -4.31 4.56
CA ASP A 63 6.42 -4.09 3.58
C ASP A 63 6.48 -2.68 2.95
N ILE A 64 6.83 -1.63 3.72
CA ILE A 64 7.07 -0.28 3.18
C ILE A 64 8.31 -0.29 2.28
N THR A 65 9.39 -0.88 2.73
CA THR A 65 10.67 -0.94 1.98
C THR A 65 10.50 -1.65 0.64
N LYS A 66 9.76 -2.77 0.59
CA LYS A 66 9.55 -3.47 -0.68
C LYS A 66 8.66 -2.68 -1.67
N GLY A 67 7.83 -1.75 -1.17
CA GLY A 67 7.10 -0.81 -2.03
C GLY A 67 7.98 0.34 -2.53
N LEU A 68 8.82 0.88 -1.66
CA LEU A 68 9.71 2.01 -1.94
C LEU A 68 10.86 1.63 -2.88
N LEU A 69 11.53 0.51 -2.61
CA LEU A 69 12.74 0.10 -3.33
C LEU A 69 12.54 -0.07 -4.84
N PRO A 70 11.51 -0.78 -5.35
CA PRO A 70 11.28 -0.87 -6.77
C PRO A 70 11.01 0.47 -7.45
N ALA A 71 10.33 1.41 -6.76
CA ALA A 71 10.08 2.74 -7.28
C ALA A 71 11.40 3.53 -7.47
N ILE A 72 12.30 3.47 -6.48
CA ILE A 72 13.63 4.09 -6.56
C ILE A 72 14.45 3.45 -7.68
N LEU A 73 14.48 2.13 -7.79
CA LEU A 73 15.24 1.42 -8.82
C LEU A 73 14.71 1.71 -10.23
N ALA A 74 13.39 1.80 -10.40
CA ALA A 74 12.78 2.19 -11.67
C ALA A 74 13.24 3.59 -12.10
N LYS A 75 13.34 4.53 -11.15
CA LYS A 75 13.88 5.86 -11.40
C LYS A 75 15.31 5.82 -11.92
N ILE A 76 16.17 5.07 -11.24
CA ILE A 76 17.62 5.11 -11.52
C ILE A 76 17.97 4.40 -12.82
N LEU A 77 17.27 3.31 -13.15
CA LEU A 77 17.72 2.35 -14.16
C LEU A 77 16.97 2.42 -15.49
N CYS A 78 15.76 2.98 -15.54
CA CYS A 78 14.90 2.74 -16.70
C CYS A 78 14.65 3.95 -17.59
N PHE A 79 14.57 5.19 -17.08
CA PHE A 79 14.08 6.32 -17.89
C PHE A 79 14.67 7.67 -17.48
N PRO A 80 14.77 8.65 -18.41
CA PRO A 80 15.15 10.01 -18.10
C PRO A 80 14.23 10.65 -17.06
N GLU A 81 14.79 11.43 -16.14
CA GLU A 81 14.02 12.08 -15.06
C GLU A 81 12.92 12.99 -15.61
N ASN A 82 11.82 13.07 -14.85
CA ASN A 82 10.69 13.96 -15.08
C ASN A 82 9.95 13.79 -16.43
N SER A 83 10.08 12.63 -17.06
CA SER A 83 9.35 12.28 -18.28
C SER A 83 8.08 11.47 -17.98
N PHE A 84 7.11 11.51 -18.89
CA PHE A 84 5.92 10.65 -18.81
C PHE A 84 6.28 9.14 -18.69
N PRO A 85 7.21 8.58 -19.50
CA PRO A 85 7.64 7.20 -19.33
C PRO A 85 8.24 6.90 -17.97
N HIS A 86 9.00 7.83 -17.40
CA HIS A 86 9.60 7.69 -16.07
C HIS A 86 8.55 7.50 -14.97
N PHE A 87 7.58 8.40 -14.88
CA PHE A 87 6.50 8.31 -13.89
C PHE A 87 5.61 7.09 -14.14
N SER A 88 5.32 6.77 -15.40
CA SER A 88 4.54 5.58 -15.74
C SER A 88 5.24 4.29 -15.31
N ALA A 89 6.56 4.20 -15.48
CA ALA A 89 7.34 3.05 -15.01
C ALA A 89 7.28 2.90 -13.49
N ILE A 90 7.41 3.99 -12.73
CA ILE A 90 7.31 3.97 -11.26
C ILE A 90 5.92 3.50 -10.82
N ILE A 91 4.85 4.04 -11.42
CA ILE A 91 3.47 3.70 -11.10
C ILE A 91 3.18 2.22 -11.40
N LEU A 92 3.52 1.76 -12.60
CA LEU A 92 3.31 0.37 -13.01
C LEU A 92 4.10 -0.60 -12.13
N THR A 93 5.35 -0.29 -11.81
CA THR A 93 6.19 -1.07 -10.91
C THR A 93 5.59 -1.10 -9.50
N GLY A 94 5.07 0.03 -9.03
CA GLY A 94 4.33 0.12 -7.77
C GLY A 94 3.08 -0.76 -7.76
N MET A 95 2.29 -0.73 -8.82
CA MET A 95 1.11 -1.60 -8.97
C MET A 95 1.50 -3.07 -9.00
N ALA A 96 2.60 -3.43 -9.67
CA ALA A 96 3.10 -4.80 -9.70
C ALA A 96 3.50 -5.32 -8.32
N VAL A 97 4.23 -4.53 -7.53
CA VAL A 97 4.63 -4.94 -6.17
C VAL A 97 3.43 -5.03 -5.21
N ILE A 98 2.44 -4.14 -5.32
CA ILE A 98 1.19 -4.22 -4.54
C ILE A 98 0.43 -5.48 -4.91
N THR A 99 0.30 -5.77 -6.21
CA THR A 99 -0.35 -6.98 -6.70
C THR A 99 0.35 -8.24 -6.17
N GLY A 100 1.69 -8.27 -6.22
CA GLY A 100 2.48 -9.35 -5.64
C GLY A 100 2.24 -9.53 -4.13
N HIS A 101 2.13 -8.46 -3.36
CA HIS A 101 1.81 -8.53 -1.94
C HIS A 101 0.40 -9.09 -1.68
N CYS A 102 -0.59 -8.69 -2.47
CA CYS A 102 -1.99 -9.10 -2.30
C CYS A 102 -2.27 -10.49 -2.90
N LYS A 103 -1.61 -10.81 -4.00
CA LYS A 103 -1.73 -12.07 -4.75
C LYS A 103 -0.35 -12.69 -4.95
N PRO A 104 0.31 -13.16 -3.87
CA PRO A 104 1.68 -13.64 -3.93
C PRO A 104 1.77 -15.02 -4.60
N LEU A 105 2.69 -15.16 -5.53
CA LEU A 105 2.95 -16.40 -6.26
C LEU A 105 3.30 -17.56 -5.32
N TRP A 106 4.12 -17.28 -4.29
CA TRP A 106 4.65 -18.29 -3.37
C TRP A 106 3.66 -18.80 -2.30
N TYR A 107 2.45 -18.22 -2.24
CA TYR A 107 1.48 -18.47 -1.17
C TYR A 107 0.04 -18.64 -1.68
N ASP A 108 -0.12 -19.34 -2.81
CA ASP A 108 -1.41 -19.68 -3.43
C ASP A 108 -2.27 -18.44 -3.74
N PHE A 109 -1.63 -17.33 -4.10
CA PHE A 109 -2.28 -16.04 -4.38
C PHE A 109 -3.12 -15.50 -3.20
N ARG A 110 -2.80 -15.90 -1.96
CA ARG A 110 -3.48 -15.48 -0.72
C ARG A 110 -2.54 -14.63 0.14
N GLY A 111 -2.43 -13.37 -0.19
CA GLY A 111 -1.57 -12.39 0.49
C GLY A 111 -2.31 -11.43 1.40
N GLY A 112 -1.65 -10.29 1.67
CA GLY A 112 -2.14 -9.21 2.54
C GLY A 112 -2.96 -8.15 1.79
N GLY A 113 -3.27 -7.06 2.48
CA GLY A 113 -4.07 -5.95 1.92
C GLY A 113 -3.29 -4.93 1.09
N GLY A 114 -1.96 -5.00 1.01
CA GLY A 114 -1.13 -4.09 0.21
C GLY A 114 -0.95 -2.68 0.77
N ILE A 115 -1.59 -2.34 1.89
CA ILE A 115 -1.59 -0.97 2.46
C ILE A 115 -0.18 -0.52 2.83
N ALA A 116 0.58 -1.33 3.58
CA ALA A 116 1.95 -0.98 3.96
C ALA A 116 2.88 -0.85 2.74
N THR A 117 2.70 -1.70 1.74
CA THR A 117 3.45 -1.63 0.47
C THR A 117 3.10 -0.37 -0.32
N SER A 118 1.82 0.03 -0.35
CA SER A 118 1.42 1.29 -1.02
C SER A 118 1.93 2.54 -0.32
N ILE A 119 2.09 2.51 1.01
CA ILE A 119 2.74 3.60 1.76
C ILE A 119 4.14 3.88 1.17
N GLY A 120 4.95 2.85 0.91
CA GLY A 120 6.29 3.03 0.34
C GLY A 120 6.28 3.76 -1.00
N ILE A 121 5.33 3.42 -1.88
CA ILE A 121 5.20 4.04 -3.21
C ILE A 121 4.70 5.49 -3.10
N LEU A 122 3.66 5.72 -2.26
CA LEU A 122 3.06 7.04 -2.08
C LEU A 122 4.03 8.02 -1.40
N LEU A 123 4.83 7.54 -0.44
CA LEU A 123 5.92 8.33 0.17
C LEU A 123 6.98 8.76 -0.85
N TYR A 124 7.20 7.95 -1.89
CA TYR A 124 8.13 8.32 -2.96
C TYR A 124 7.53 9.34 -3.93
N LEU A 125 6.28 9.14 -4.35
CA LEU A 125 5.64 9.96 -5.40
C LEU A 125 5.10 11.29 -4.89
N ILE A 126 4.46 11.30 -3.73
CA ILE A 126 3.65 12.42 -3.20
C ILE A 126 3.74 12.48 -1.67
N PRO A 127 4.94 12.63 -1.08
CA PRO A 127 5.14 12.49 0.36
C PRO A 127 4.24 13.43 1.18
N VAL A 128 4.08 14.68 0.76
CA VAL A 128 3.33 15.69 1.52
C VAL A 128 1.84 15.41 1.48
N GLU A 129 1.28 15.19 0.30
CA GLU A 129 -0.13 14.87 0.09
C GLU A 129 -0.50 13.55 0.78
N PHE A 130 0.42 12.59 0.76
CA PHE A 130 0.25 11.33 1.48
C PHE A 130 0.13 11.56 2.99
N PHE A 131 1.02 12.36 3.60
CA PHE A 131 0.94 12.67 5.04
C PHE A 131 -0.33 13.44 5.39
N ILE A 132 -0.75 14.39 4.56
CA ILE A 132 -2.02 15.12 4.74
C ILE A 132 -3.19 14.13 4.70
N SER A 133 -3.24 13.25 3.70
CA SER A 133 -4.30 12.24 3.54
C SER A 133 -4.34 11.30 4.73
N MET A 134 -3.17 10.83 5.19
CA MET A 134 -3.05 9.93 6.33
C MET A 134 -3.52 10.59 7.63
N LEU A 135 -3.14 11.86 7.87
CA LEU A 135 -3.56 12.63 9.04
C LEU A 135 -5.08 12.84 9.04
N LEU A 136 -5.64 13.29 7.91
CA LEU A 136 -7.09 13.47 7.76
C LEU A 136 -7.85 12.15 7.92
N GLY A 137 -7.34 11.06 7.34
CA GLY A 137 -7.91 9.73 7.51
C GLY A 137 -7.88 9.26 8.96
N PHE A 138 -6.78 9.52 9.68
CA PHE A 138 -6.64 9.20 11.10
C PHE A 138 -7.63 10.03 11.95
N VAL A 139 -7.64 11.35 11.81
CA VAL A 139 -8.55 12.25 12.54
C VAL A 139 -10.02 11.88 12.28
N SER A 140 -10.39 11.68 11.01
CA SER A 140 -11.75 11.26 10.65
C SER A 140 -12.12 9.92 11.28
N SER A 141 -11.18 8.96 11.33
CA SER A 141 -11.43 7.66 11.96
C SER A 141 -11.67 7.79 13.47
N GLN A 142 -10.98 8.70 14.14
CA GLN A 142 -11.19 8.98 15.56
C GLN A 142 -12.55 9.63 15.83
N ILE A 143 -12.94 10.62 15.02
CA ILE A 143 -14.18 11.37 15.23
C ILE A 143 -15.41 10.47 14.96
N PHE A 144 -15.44 9.80 13.83
CA PHE A 144 -16.64 9.10 13.35
C PHE A 144 -16.74 7.64 13.79
N PHE A 145 -15.62 6.99 14.17
CA PHE A 145 -15.58 5.55 14.39
C PHE A 145 -14.97 5.12 15.73
N SER A 146 -14.60 6.06 16.62
CA SER A 146 -13.95 5.75 17.90
C SER A 146 -14.81 4.84 18.83
N LYS A 147 -16.13 4.90 18.71
CA LYS A 147 -17.09 4.10 19.48
C LYS A 147 -17.55 2.81 18.79
N LYS A 148 -17.03 2.50 17.59
CA LYS A 148 -17.46 1.33 16.84
C LYS A 148 -16.51 0.13 17.02
N LYS A 149 -17.04 -1.08 16.79
CA LYS A 149 -16.37 -2.38 16.90
C LYS A 149 -15.08 -2.52 16.05
N TYR A 150 -14.81 -1.61 15.13
CA TYR A 150 -13.69 -1.70 14.20
C TYR A 150 -12.41 -1.04 14.76
N SER A 151 -11.27 -1.71 14.57
CA SER A 151 -9.96 -1.15 14.95
C SER A 151 -9.60 0.05 14.07
N ILE A 152 -9.10 1.13 14.67
CA ILE A 152 -8.60 2.33 13.99
C ILE A 152 -7.61 1.97 12.86
N THR A 153 -6.73 0.99 13.09
CA THR A 153 -5.78 0.51 12.08
C THR A 153 -6.44 -0.12 10.84
N GLN A 154 -7.74 -0.39 10.89
CA GLN A 154 -8.52 -0.93 9.77
C GLN A 154 -9.29 0.17 9.04
N ILE A 155 -9.85 1.12 9.79
CA ILE A 155 -10.69 2.20 9.24
C ILE A 155 -9.83 3.29 8.62
N THR A 156 -8.74 3.69 9.27
CA THR A 156 -7.87 4.75 8.76
C THR A 156 -7.45 4.55 7.29
N PRO A 157 -6.97 3.35 6.88
CA PRO A 157 -6.64 3.10 5.47
C PRO A 157 -7.83 3.16 4.52
N MET A 158 -9.03 2.79 4.98
CA MET A 158 -10.25 2.86 4.17
C MET A 158 -10.65 4.31 3.83
N ILE A 159 -10.20 5.27 4.63
CA ILE A 159 -10.45 6.69 4.42
C ILE A 159 -9.29 7.33 3.65
N PHE A 160 -8.04 7.16 4.09
CA PHE A 160 -6.94 7.90 3.48
C PHE A 160 -6.61 7.41 2.06
N ILE A 161 -6.77 6.13 1.73
CA ILE A 161 -6.47 5.62 0.38
C ILE A 161 -7.33 6.30 -0.69
N PRO A 162 -8.67 6.37 -0.59
CA PRO A 162 -9.48 7.09 -1.57
C PRO A 162 -9.32 8.62 -1.45
N LEU A 163 -8.94 9.14 -0.30
CA LEU A 163 -8.71 10.58 -0.09
C LEU A 163 -7.42 11.07 -0.76
N THR A 164 -6.40 10.22 -0.85
CA THR A 164 -5.10 10.58 -1.42
C THR A 164 -5.18 11.12 -2.85
N PRO A 165 -5.84 10.49 -3.84
CA PRO A 165 -5.95 11.06 -5.17
C PRO A 165 -6.73 12.38 -5.21
N VAL A 166 -7.72 12.56 -4.32
CA VAL A 166 -8.48 13.82 -4.22
C VAL A 166 -7.57 14.95 -3.75
N ILE A 167 -6.79 14.73 -2.70
CA ILE A 167 -5.84 15.72 -2.19
C ILE A 167 -4.76 16.01 -3.23
N THR A 168 -4.23 14.99 -3.91
CA THR A 168 -3.25 15.17 -4.99
C THR A 168 -3.82 15.97 -6.16
N PHE A 169 -5.09 15.74 -6.53
CA PHE A 169 -5.78 16.54 -7.55
C PHE A 169 -5.91 18.00 -7.11
N ILE A 170 -6.39 18.25 -5.90
CA ILE A 170 -6.55 19.64 -5.38
C ILE A 170 -5.20 20.33 -5.30
N SER A 171 -4.16 19.68 -4.77
CA SER A 171 -2.82 20.27 -4.69
C SER A 171 -2.22 20.53 -6.06
N SER A 172 -2.53 19.74 -7.08
CA SER A 172 -2.04 19.93 -8.44
C SER A 172 -2.54 21.20 -9.12
N LEU A 173 -3.66 21.76 -8.64
CA LEU A 173 -4.17 23.06 -9.11
C LEU A 173 -3.34 24.23 -8.57
N LEU A 174 -2.51 24.01 -7.57
CA LEU A 174 -1.60 25.00 -7.01
C LEU A 174 -0.27 25.01 -7.78
N LYS A 175 0.43 26.14 -7.75
CA LYS A 175 1.82 26.16 -8.22
C LYS A 175 2.67 25.26 -7.33
N GLN A 176 3.62 24.57 -7.97
CA GLN A 176 4.54 23.70 -7.24
C GLN A 176 5.34 24.49 -6.21
N VAL A 177 5.30 24.05 -4.96
CA VAL A 177 6.04 24.64 -3.84
C VAL A 177 7.12 23.65 -3.41
N LYS A 178 8.37 24.09 -3.43
CA LYS A 178 9.50 23.30 -2.88
C LYS A 178 9.52 23.48 -1.36
N ILE A 179 9.50 22.37 -0.62
CA ILE A 179 9.52 22.37 0.84
C ILE A 179 10.95 22.19 1.35
N ILE A 180 11.55 21.00 1.15
CA ILE A 180 12.94 20.71 1.57
C ILE A 180 13.53 19.73 0.56
N GLY A 181 14.75 19.99 0.10
CA GLY A 181 15.45 19.13 -0.84
C GLY A 181 14.64 18.92 -2.13
N ASN A 182 14.29 17.68 -2.44
CA ASN A 182 13.46 17.31 -3.59
C ASN A 182 11.98 17.11 -3.22
N ILE A 183 11.60 17.37 -1.97
CA ILE A 183 10.21 17.26 -1.53
C ILE A 183 9.45 18.49 -1.99
N THR A 184 8.41 18.26 -2.79
CA THR A 184 7.54 19.28 -3.35
C THR A 184 6.09 19.02 -2.95
N PHE A 185 5.28 20.09 -2.98
CA PHE A 185 3.84 20.07 -2.79
C PHE A 185 3.16 20.73 -3.99
N GLY A 186 2.14 20.05 -4.53
CA GLY A 186 1.35 20.59 -5.64
C GLY A 186 2.03 20.54 -7.00
N GLY A 187 1.35 21.08 -8.01
CA GLY A 187 1.88 21.23 -9.38
C GLY A 187 2.17 19.92 -10.11
N TYR A 188 1.53 18.81 -9.72
CA TYR A 188 1.75 17.51 -10.35
C TYR A 188 1.16 17.45 -11.75
N PRO A 189 1.88 16.84 -12.72
CA PRO A 189 1.32 16.55 -14.04
C PRO A 189 0.13 15.57 -13.95
N TRP A 190 -0.81 15.68 -14.88
CA TRP A 190 -2.03 14.86 -14.93
C TRP A 190 -1.77 13.34 -14.85
N TYR A 191 -0.68 12.87 -15.43
CA TYR A 191 -0.32 11.43 -15.43
C TYR A 191 0.11 10.92 -14.04
N VAL A 192 0.61 11.77 -13.15
CA VAL A 192 0.88 11.40 -11.75
C VAL A 192 -0.46 11.23 -11.03
N ILE A 193 -1.39 12.17 -11.22
CA ILE A 193 -2.72 12.14 -10.58
C ILE A 193 -3.48 10.88 -10.99
N THR A 194 -3.52 10.60 -12.31
CA THR A 194 -4.18 9.37 -12.82
C THR A 194 -3.51 8.10 -12.32
N GLY A 195 -2.19 8.10 -12.15
CA GLY A 195 -1.45 6.98 -11.57
C GLY A 195 -1.78 6.73 -10.09
N ILE A 196 -1.86 7.80 -9.29
CA ILE A 196 -2.29 7.70 -7.88
C ILE A 196 -3.72 7.17 -7.77
N PHE A 197 -4.61 7.65 -8.64
CA PHE A 197 -5.98 7.16 -8.72
C PHE A 197 -6.02 5.67 -9.09
N ALA A 198 -5.22 5.24 -10.07
CA ALA A 198 -5.11 3.83 -10.47
C ALA A 198 -4.59 2.94 -9.33
N ILE A 199 -3.58 3.39 -8.56
CA ILE A 199 -3.09 2.69 -7.37
C ILE A 199 -4.19 2.55 -6.33
N SER A 200 -4.95 3.61 -6.05
CA SER A 200 -6.04 3.59 -5.08
C SER A 200 -7.16 2.64 -5.49
N LEU A 201 -7.56 2.64 -6.77
CA LEU A 201 -8.52 1.68 -7.32
C LEU A 201 -8.01 0.24 -7.24
N LEU A 202 -6.75 -0.01 -7.57
CA LEU A 202 -6.15 -1.34 -7.47
C LEU A 202 -6.25 -1.88 -6.03
N ILE A 203 -5.88 -1.08 -5.04
CA ILE A 203 -5.96 -1.47 -3.62
C ILE A 203 -7.41 -1.75 -3.24
N PHE A 204 -8.35 -0.91 -3.67
CA PHE A 204 -9.77 -1.11 -3.41
C PHE A 204 -10.27 -2.45 -3.96
N PHE A 205 -10.01 -2.74 -5.24
CA PHE A 205 -10.45 -4.00 -5.86
C PHE A 205 -9.78 -5.24 -5.26
N LEU A 206 -8.48 -5.17 -4.95
CA LEU A 206 -7.76 -6.28 -4.33
C LEU A 206 -8.27 -6.60 -2.91
N ASN A 207 -8.84 -5.61 -2.21
CA ASN A 207 -9.39 -5.78 -0.87
C ASN A 207 -10.92 -6.01 -0.84
N MET A 208 -11.64 -5.86 -1.95
CA MET A 208 -13.10 -6.01 -2.00
C MET A 208 -13.58 -7.36 -1.44
N GLY A 209 -12.93 -8.46 -1.85
CA GLY A 209 -13.27 -9.79 -1.34
C GLY A 209 -12.96 -10.01 0.15
N PHE A 210 -12.11 -9.19 0.76
CA PHE A 210 -11.86 -9.22 2.21
C PHE A 210 -12.96 -8.48 2.99
N VAL A 211 -13.43 -7.37 2.44
CA VAL A 211 -14.52 -6.56 3.03
C VAL A 211 -15.85 -7.34 2.97
N THR A 212 -16.19 -7.91 1.83
CA THR A 212 -17.44 -8.67 1.65
C THR A 212 -17.53 -9.89 2.55
N ARG A 213 -16.47 -10.67 2.70
CA ARG A 213 -16.45 -11.83 3.62
C ARG A 213 -16.63 -11.45 5.08
N ARG A 214 -16.26 -10.25 5.46
CA ARG A 214 -16.39 -9.76 6.84
C ARG A 214 -17.81 -9.30 7.13
N ILE A 215 -18.45 -8.62 6.20
CA ILE A 215 -19.84 -8.18 6.32
C ILE A 215 -20.73 -9.42 6.48
N SER A 216 -20.55 -10.46 5.63
CA SER A 216 -21.37 -11.68 5.70
C SER A 216 -21.20 -12.48 7.00
N LYS A 217 -20.02 -12.41 7.66
CA LYS A 217 -19.80 -13.06 8.96
C LYS A 217 -20.45 -12.30 10.13
N ASP A 218 -20.52 -10.98 10.06
CA ASP A 218 -21.19 -10.19 11.11
C ASP A 218 -22.72 -10.37 11.03
N ASP A 219 -23.29 -10.54 9.83
CA ASP A 219 -24.73 -10.78 9.64
C ASP A 219 -25.19 -12.15 10.17
N THR A 220 -24.32 -13.16 10.16
CA THR A 220 -24.63 -14.50 10.71
C THR A 220 -24.59 -14.56 12.24
N ILE A 221 -23.82 -13.69 12.90
CA ILE A 221 -23.71 -13.65 14.37
C ILE A 221 -24.88 -12.88 15.03
N HIS A 222 -25.62 -12.08 14.28
CA HIS A 222 -26.76 -11.30 14.79
C HIS A 222 -28.11 -11.97 14.52
N ASN A 223 -28.14 -13.09 13.82
CA ASN A 223 -29.37 -13.85 13.50
C ASN A 223 -29.53 -15.15 14.31
N ASP A 224 -28.60 -15.44 15.23
CA ASP A 224 -28.66 -16.49 16.26
C ASP A 224 -28.75 -15.83 17.66
#